data_670a2261ba98e70464d6a4b5d68ed1c8
#
_entry.id   670a2261ba98e70464d6a4b5d68ed1c8
#
_cell.length_a   1.000
_cell.length_b   1.000
_cell.length_c   1.000
_cell.angle_alpha   90.00
_cell.angle_beta   90.00
_cell.angle_gamma   90.00
#
_symmetry.space_group_name_H-M   'P 1'
#
loop_
_entity.id
_entity.type
_entity.pdbx_description
1 polymer ?
#
loop_
_entity_poly.entity_id
_entity_poly.type
_entity_poly.pdbx_seq_one_letter_code
_entity_poly.pdbx_strand_id
1 'polypeptide(L)'
;MNNKLLSGLCAAVLLSGLVGCGPKESKQDTTTSTSTKETKNNTTNNSEVTEKNFKDFPETDEKYFTYDEWQEGYVIYSCTSDDKVVRVPKTINGKPVIAIAERGLANNQTCKSIVLPDTVRVISKSAFTLDVNLKFIHLGSSLERIGDNAFNGCNSLEFVKPPDGMQEIGINVFANAKVIKYIEIPASVTEITDVFYFKASNNPDVEIRKPKGSKAEEVAKAMGLKVVND
;
A
#
# COMPACT_ATOMS: atom_id res chain seq x y z
N MET A 1 22.84 -5.87 -9.81
CA MET A 1 23.24 -5.17 -8.58
C MET A 1 22.30 -5.64 -7.48
N ASN A 2 22.84 -6.34 -6.62
CA ASN A 2 22.52 -6.94 -5.29
C ASN A 2 21.06 -7.06 -4.80
N ASN A 3 20.41 -8.17 -5.17
CA ASN A 3 19.15 -8.65 -4.54
C ASN A 3 19.26 -8.98 -3.03
N LYS A 4 20.46 -8.93 -2.44
CA LYS A 4 20.68 -9.26 -1.02
C LYS A 4 20.22 -8.17 -0.04
N LEU A 5 20.02 -6.94 -0.51
CA LEU A 5 19.64 -5.81 0.36
C LEU A 5 18.14 -5.74 0.68
N LEU A 6 17.29 -6.20 -0.26
CA LEU A 6 15.84 -6.20 -0.05
C LEU A 6 15.35 -7.29 0.92
N SER A 7 16.04 -8.43 0.99
CA SER A 7 15.71 -9.48 1.98
C SER A 7 15.97 -9.03 3.42
N GLY A 8 16.89 -8.06 3.63
CA GLY A 8 17.15 -7.47 4.94
C GLY A 8 16.03 -6.57 5.47
N LEU A 9 15.25 -5.92 4.59
CA LEU A 9 14.15 -5.04 4.98
C LEU A 9 13.05 -5.79 5.74
N CYS A 10 12.72 -7.01 5.29
CA CYS A 10 11.71 -7.83 5.98
C CYS A 10 12.17 -8.35 7.34
N ALA A 11 13.47 -8.64 7.51
CA ALA A 11 13.99 -9.17 8.76
C ALA A 11 14.19 -8.09 9.84
N ALA A 12 14.56 -6.87 9.45
CA ALA A 12 14.77 -5.76 10.40
C ALA A 12 13.47 -5.22 11.01
N VAL A 13 12.35 -5.26 10.24
CA VAL A 13 11.02 -4.84 10.71
C VAL A 13 10.44 -5.79 11.76
N LEU A 14 10.91 -7.05 11.81
CA LEU A 14 10.42 -8.05 12.79
C LEU A 14 11.09 -7.94 14.19
N LEU A 15 12.20 -7.20 14.32
CA LEU A 15 12.99 -7.19 15.57
C LEU A 15 12.74 -5.97 16.47
N SER A 16 12.01 -4.94 16.05
CA SER A 16 11.78 -3.72 16.84
C SER A 16 10.44 -3.64 17.59
N GLY A 17 9.69 -4.72 17.68
CA GLY A 17 8.34 -4.79 18.25
C GLY A 17 8.23 -5.13 19.73
N LEU A 18 9.21 -4.85 20.59
CA LEU A 18 9.12 -5.09 22.05
C LEU A 18 9.87 -4.02 22.84
N VAL A 19 9.27 -2.84 23.02
CA VAL A 19 9.54 -2.02 24.22
C VAL A 19 8.25 -1.40 24.71
N GLY A 20 7.92 -1.71 25.96
CA GLY A 20 6.65 -1.42 26.59
C GLY A 20 6.35 0.05 26.87
N CYS A 21 5.07 0.36 26.86
CA CYS A 21 4.49 1.60 27.37
C CYS A 21 4.57 1.65 28.90
N GLY A 22 5.22 2.71 29.42
CA GLY A 22 5.00 3.20 30.79
C GLY A 22 4.53 4.65 30.72
N PRO A 23 3.55 5.08 31.52
CA PRO A 23 2.97 6.42 31.42
C PRO A 23 3.88 7.48 32.09
N LYS A 24 4.09 8.61 31.42
CA LYS A 24 4.62 9.83 32.06
C LYS A 24 3.54 10.91 32.10
N GLU A 25 3.32 11.38 33.32
CA GLU A 25 2.36 12.41 33.68
C GLU A 25 2.63 13.76 33.02
N SER A 26 1.54 14.42 32.65
CA SER A 26 1.47 15.75 32.09
C SER A 26 1.60 16.82 33.18
N LYS A 27 2.41 17.84 32.98
CA LYS A 27 2.27 19.14 33.63
C LYS A 27 1.57 20.11 32.69
N GLN A 28 0.52 20.66 33.22
CA GLN A 28 -0.36 21.64 32.61
C GLN A 28 0.27 23.04 32.79
N ASP A 29 0.51 23.76 31.69
CA ASP A 29 0.68 25.20 31.72
C ASP A 29 -0.29 25.86 30.75
N THR A 30 -1.17 26.65 31.36
CA THR A 30 -2.19 27.47 30.73
C THR A 30 -1.57 28.77 30.22
N THR A 31 -1.57 28.99 28.90
CA THR A 31 -1.45 30.34 28.35
C THR A 31 -2.42 30.48 27.16
N THR A 32 -3.44 31.32 27.41
CA THR A 32 -4.41 31.79 26.47
C THR A 32 -3.75 32.67 25.42
N SER A 33 -3.79 32.31 24.16
CA SER A 33 -3.57 33.23 23.06
C SER A 33 -4.58 32.94 21.96
N THR A 34 -5.45 33.93 21.78
CA THR A 34 -6.43 34.09 20.72
C THR A 34 -5.73 34.06 19.37
N SER A 35 -5.96 33.03 18.58
CA SER A 35 -5.51 32.97 17.18
C SER A 35 -6.73 32.80 16.29
N THR A 36 -6.84 33.75 15.38
CA THR A 36 -7.80 33.94 14.32
C THR A 36 -7.98 32.65 13.50
N LYS A 37 -9.21 32.19 13.39
CA LYS A 37 -9.61 31.13 12.46
C LYS A 37 -9.40 31.60 11.01
N GLU A 38 -8.34 31.17 10.38
CA GLU A 38 -8.32 31.08 8.93
C GLU A 38 -9.09 29.85 8.49
N THR A 39 -10.31 30.08 8.06
CA THR A 39 -11.12 29.09 7.36
C THR A 39 -10.50 28.87 5.98
N LYS A 40 -9.60 27.91 5.86
CA LYS A 40 -9.24 27.38 4.54
C LYS A 40 -10.45 26.61 4.02
N ASN A 41 -11.13 27.20 3.04
CA ASN A 41 -12.12 26.54 2.21
C ASN A 41 -11.47 25.32 1.56
N ASN A 42 -11.61 24.17 2.18
CA ASN A 42 -11.31 22.88 1.57
C ASN A 42 -12.48 22.56 0.63
N THR A 43 -12.40 23.08 -0.60
CA THR A 43 -13.26 22.62 -1.70
C THR A 43 -12.78 21.21 -2.05
N THR A 44 -13.21 20.23 -1.27
CA THR A 44 -13.07 18.82 -1.62
C THR A 44 -13.92 18.59 -2.86
N ASN A 45 -13.28 18.63 -4.02
CA ASN A 45 -13.83 18.07 -5.23
C ASN A 45 -14.26 16.64 -4.89
N ASN A 46 -15.55 16.36 -5.04
CA ASN A 46 -16.19 15.06 -4.78
C ASN A 46 -15.83 14.04 -5.91
N SER A 47 -14.73 14.28 -6.63
CA SER A 47 -14.23 13.43 -7.70
C SER A 47 -13.54 12.21 -7.10
N GLU A 48 -13.90 11.04 -7.59
CA GLU A 48 -13.25 9.78 -7.25
C GLU A 48 -11.80 9.78 -7.75
N VAL A 49 -10.86 9.29 -6.94
CA VAL A 49 -9.46 9.18 -7.33
C VAL A 49 -9.29 8.06 -8.34
N THR A 50 -8.55 8.34 -9.40
CA THR A 50 -8.29 7.40 -10.51
C THR A 50 -6.84 7.55 -10.97
N GLU A 51 -6.36 6.63 -11.83
CA GLU A 51 -5.05 6.73 -12.48
C GLU A 51 -4.83 8.02 -13.29
N LYS A 52 -5.91 8.72 -13.66
CA LYS A 52 -5.82 9.96 -14.45
C LYS A 52 -5.65 11.21 -13.60
N ASN A 53 -6.18 11.21 -12.37
CA ASN A 53 -6.28 12.42 -11.54
C ASN A 53 -5.63 12.30 -10.15
N PHE A 54 -5.00 11.19 -9.80
CA PHE A 54 -4.41 11.01 -8.46
C PHE A 54 -3.37 12.08 -8.10
N LYS A 55 -2.71 12.66 -9.11
CA LYS A 55 -1.71 13.73 -8.95
C LYS A 55 -2.31 15.06 -8.52
N ASP A 56 -3.61 15.27 -8.74
CA ASP A 56 -4.32 16.51 -8.41
C ASP A 56 -4.65 16.61 -6.92
N PHE A 57 -4.53 15.50 -6.18
CA PHE A 57 -4.76 15.46 -4.75
C PHE A 57 -3.48 15.85 -3.98
N PRO A 58 -3.56 16.70 -2.94
CA PRO A 58 -2.39 17.07 -2.15
C PRO A 58 -1.81 15.86 -1.42
N GLU A 59 -0.52 15.92 -1.11
CA GLU A 59 0.09 14.96 -0.18
C GLU A 59 -0.55 15.13 1.21
N THR A 60 -0.78 14.02 1.89
CA THR A 60 -1.23 14.01 3.28
C THR A 60 -0.12 14.53 4.17
N ASP A 61 -0.44 15.43 5.10
CA ASP A 61 0.52 16.06 6.01
C ASP A 61 1.33 14.99 6.77
N GLU A 62 2.63 15.15 6.82
CA GLU A 62 3.55 14.17 7.43
C GLU A 62 3.27 13.91 8.91
N LYS A 63 2.64 14.85 9.63
CA LYS A 63 2.24 14.68 11.04
C LYS A 63 1.27 13.51 11.28
N TYR A 64 0.58 13.05 10.24
CA TYR A 64 -0.32 11.91 10.31
C TYR A 64 0.40 10.57 10.16
N PHE A 65 1.67 10.57 9.80
CA PHE A 65 2.44 9.34 9.63
C PHE A 65 3.40 9.12 10.81
N THR A 66 3.52 7.85 11.20
CA THR A 66 4.67 7.40 12.00
C THR A 66 5.66 6.77 11.03
N TYR A 67 6.91 7.19 11.12
CA TYR A 67 7.96 6.74 10.22
C TYR A 67 9.30 6.67 10.94
N ASP A 68 10.23 5.90 10.39
CA ASP A 68 11.60 5.83 10.88
C ASP A 68 12.57 5.77 9.69
N GLU A 69 13.77 6.23 9.92
CA GLU A 69 14.82 6.22 8.90
C GLU A 69 15.42 4.82 8.76
N TRP A 70 15.54 4.36 7.53
CA TRP A 70 16.17 3.11 7.22
C TRP A 70 17.01 3.23 5.94
N GLN A 71 18.32 2.96 6.02
CA GLN A 71 19.26 3.17 4.92
C GLN A 71 19.19 4.60 4.35
N GLU A 72 18.80 4.75 3.10
CA GLU A 72 18.77 6.02 2.36
C GLU A 72 17.38 6.70 2.31
N GLY A 73 16.41 6.20 3.09
CA GLY A 73 15.05 6.73 3.06
C GLY A 73 14.26 6.49 4.33
N TYR A 74 12.94 6.71 4.24
CA TYR A 74 12.01 6.49 5.35
C TYR A 74 11.07 5.33 5.05
N VAL A 75 10.71 4.61 6.10
CA VAL A 75 9.70 3.55 6.14
C VAL A 75 8.50 4.06 6.91
N ILE A 76 7.30 3.92 6.35
CA ILE A 76 6.03 4.30 7.00
C ILE A 76 5.52 3.14 7.84
N TYR A 77 5.30 3.37 9.13
CA TYR A 77 4.82 2.39 10.10
C TYR A 77 3.34 2.55 10.44
N SER A 78 2.77 3.73 10.28
CA SER A 78 1.33 3.95 10.44
C SER A 78 0.87 5.24 9.78
N CYS A 79 -0.45 5.35 9.57
CA CYS A 79 -1.12 6.59 9.19
C CYS A 79 -2.37 6.77 10.06
N THR A 80 -2.49 7.92 10.70
CA THR A 80 -3.62 8.28 11.56
C THR A 80 -4.60 9.25 10.90
N SER A 81 -4.40 9.59 9.61
CA SER A 81 -5.37 10.40 8.86
C SER A 81 -6.68 9.63 8.67
N ASP A 82 -7.79 10.29 8.89
CA ASP A 82 -9.16 9.83 8.61
C ASP A 82 -9.68 10.31 7.25
N ASP A 83 -8.81 10.90 6.43
CA ASP A 83 -9.14 11.33 5.08
C ASP A 83 -9.55 10.16 4.18
N LYS A 84 -10.47 10.44 3.25
CA LYS A 84 -10.87 9.47 2.22
C LYS A 84 -9.78 9.19 1.21
N VAL A 85 -8.83 10.09 1.08
CA VAL A 85 -7.67 9.98 0.19
C VAL A 85 -6.41 10.18 1.02
N VAL A 86 -5.57 9.17 1.08
CA VAL A 86 -4.25 9.23 1.69
C VAL A 86 -3.21 9.22 0.58
N ARG A 87 -2.52 10.34 0.41
CA ARG A 87 -1.38 10.43 -0.49
C ARG A 87 -0.10 10.49 0.33
N VAL A 88 0.64 9.40 0.31
CA VAL A 88 1.91 9.28 1.05
C VAL A 88 2.92 10.27 0.48
N PRO A 89 3.59 11.10 1.31
CA PRO A 89 4.56 12.07 0.84
C PRO A 89 5.74 11.40 0.15
N LYS A 90 6.23 12.03 -0.92
CA LYS A 90 7.39 11.51 -1.66
C LYS A 90 8.66 11.56 -0.83
N THR A 91 8.81 12.60 -0.01
CA THR A 91 9.98 12.83 0.83
C THR A 91 9.56 13.29 2.21
N ILE A 92 10.33 12.89 3.22
CA ILE A 92 10.24 13.37 4.60
C ILE A 92 11.64 13.85 4.96
N ASN A 93 11.78 15.06 5.52
CA ASN A 93 13.08 15.66 5.85
C ASN A 93 14.11 15.60 4.69
N GLY A 94 13.65 15.74 3.45
CA GLY A 94 14.48 15.72 2.24
C GLY A 94 14.93 14.32 1.78
N LYS A 95 14.58 13.23 2.49
CA LYS A 95 14.87 11.85 2.09
C LYS A 95 13.62 11.16 1.55
N PRO A 96 13.75 10.23 0.60
CA PRO A 96 12.60 9.56 -0.02
C PRO A 96 11.88 8.62 0.97
N VAL A 97 10.56 8.49 0.82
CA VAL A 97 9.81 7.38 1.40
C VAL A 97 10.00 6.16 0.50
N ILE A 98 10.57 5.08 1.03
CA ILE A 98 11.00 3.91 0.26
C ILE A 98 10.21 2.64 0.53
N ALA A 99 9.48 2.57 1.64
CA ALA A 99 8.70 1.38 1.98
C ALA A 99 7.48 1.69 2.86
N ILE A 100 6.49 0.79 2.79
CA ILE A 100 5.41 0.68 3.76
C ILE A 100 5.71 -0.54 4.63
N ALA A 101 5.78 -0.34 5.94
CA ALA A 101 6.10 -1.37 6.93
C ALA A 101 5.02 -2.46 7.02
N GLU A 102 5.33 -3.53 7.75
CA GLU A 102 4.34 -4.55 8.09
C GLU A 102 3.17 -3.90 8.84
N ARG A 103 1.95 -4.10 8.31
CA ARG A 103 0.69 -3.51 8.80
C ARG A 103 0.67 -1.97 8.82
N GLY A 104 1.59 -1.32 8.12
CA GLY A 104 1.83 0.12 8.22
C GLY A 104 0.63 1.01 7.90
N LEU A 105 -0.26 0.58 7.01
CA LEU A 105 -1.48 1.30 6.67
C LEU A 105 -2.73 0.41 6.82
N ALA A 106 -2.61 -0.70 7.55
CA ALA A 106 -3.66 -1.70 7.69
C ALA A 106 -4.83 -1.22 8.56
N ASN A 107 -6.01 -1.82 8.33
CA ASN A 107 -7.24 -1.61 9.09
C ASN A 107 -7.75 -0.16 9.09
N ASN A 108 -7.48 0.57 8.01
CA ASN A 108 -8.05 1.91 7.82
C ASN A 108 -9.51 1.79 7.34
N GLN A 109 -10.43 2.28 8.19
CA GLN A 109 -11.88 2.14 7.94
C GLN A 109 -12.47 3.34 7.18
N THR A 110 -11.71 4.39 6.92
CA THR A 110 -12.19 5.63 6.29
C THR A 110 -11.62 5.82 4.89
N CYS A 111 -10.39 5.43 4.67
CA CYS A 111 -9.68 5.64 3.42
C CYS A 111 -10.30 4.86 2.26
N LYS A 112 -10.55 5.57 1.15
CA LYS A 112 -11.06 4.99 -0.10
C LYS A 112 -9.98 4.89 -1.17
N SER A 113 -8.96 5.71 -1.06
CA SER A 113 -7.91 5.79 -2.07
C SER A 113 -6.56 6.04 -1.43
N ILE A 114 -5.56 5.25 -1.82
CA ILE A 114 -4.17 5.41 -1.40
C ILE A 114 -3.31 5.69 -2.62
N VAL A 115 -2.43 6.67 -2.50
CA VAL A 115 -1.46 7.00 -3.53
C VAL A 115 -0.06 6.89 -2.93
N LEU A 116 0.69 5.90 -3.39
CA LEU A 116 2.10 5.74 -3.04
C LEU A 116 2.97 6.53 -4.02
N PRO A 117 4.03 7.20 -3.56
CA PRO A 117 4.95 7.90 -4.43
C PRO A 117 5.83 6.93 -5.23
N ASP A 118 6.38 7.43 -6.33
CA ASP A 118 7.28 6.68 -7.21
C ASP A 118 8.59 6.21 -6.53
N THR A 119 8.85 6.65 -5.32
CA THR A 119 10.03 6.26 -4.53
C THR A 119 9.83 4.99 -3.70
N VAL A 120 8.59 4.54 -3.51
CA VAL A 120 8.29 3.31 -2.75
C VAL A 120 8.71 2.09 -3.57
N ARG A 121 9.56 1.27 -2.97
CA ARG A 121 10.10 0.04 -3.55
C ARG A 121 9.50 -1.22 -2.94
N VAL A 122 9.09 -1.16 -1.67
CA VAL A 122 8.59 -2.32 -0.91
C VAL A 122 7.28 -2.00 -0.21
N ILE A 123 6.31 -2.86 -0.43
CA ILE A 123 5.12 -3.00 0.40
C ILE A 123 5.32 -4.27 1.23
N SER A 124 5.43 -4.11 2.56
CA SER A 124 5.70 -5.24 3.44
C SER A 124 4.45 -6.09 3.70
N LYS A 125 4.63 -7.18 4.44
CA LYS A 125 3.57 -8.12 4.83
C LYS A 125 2.38 -7.38 5.46
N SER A 126 1.17 -7.73 5.03
CA SER A 126 -0.10 -7.22 5.59
C SER A 126 -0.25 -5.69 5.57
N ALA A 127 0.52 -4.95 4.77
CA ALA A 127 0.61 -3.49 4.83
C ALA A 127 -0.74 -2.76 4.74
N PHE A 128 -1.71 -3.30 4.01
CA PHE A 128 -3.08 -2.77 3.82
C PHE A 128 -4.16 -3.78 4.21
N THR A 129 -3.81 -4.78 5.02
CA THR A 129 -4.77 -5.81 5.44
C THR A 129 -6.00 -5.18 6.11
N LEU A 130 -7.20 -5.62 5.71
CA LEU A 130 -8.50 -5.18 6.24
C LEU A 130 -8.83 -3.70 5.97
N ASP A 131 -8.26 -3.09 4.96
CA ASP A 131 -8.69 -1.78 4.43
C ASP A 131 -9.97 -1.97 3.62
N VAL A 132 -11.06 -2.27 4.33
CA VAL A 132 -12.32 -2.75 3.72
C VAL A 132 -12.97 -1.76 2.77
N ASN A 133 -12.71 -0.46 2.93
CA ASN A 133 -13.25 0.61 2.10
C ASN A 133 -12.29 1.08 0.99
N LEU A 134 -11.08 0.54 0.92
CA LEU A 134 -10.09 0.88 -0.10
C LEU A 134 -10.59 0.43 -1.48
N LYS A 135 -10.84 1.38 -2.38
CA LYS A 135 -11.31 1.14 -3.75
C LYS A 135 -10.19 1.26 -4.78
N PHE A 136 -9.26 2.18 -4.54
CA PHE A 136 -8.20 2.53 -5.46
C PHE A 136 -6.86 2.60 -4.73
N ILE A 137 -5.83 2.06 -5.37
CA ILE A 137 -4.44 2.25 -4.95
C ILE A 137 -3.56 2.52 -6.17
N HIS A 138 -2.76 3.60 -6.09
CA HIS A 138 -1.65 3.85 -6.99
C HIS A 138 -0.37 3.36 -6.33
N LEU A 139 0.37 2.47 -7.01
CA LEU A 139 1.50 1.76 -6.42
C LEU A 139 2.87 2.42 -6.63
N GLY A 140 2.92 3.51 -7.41
CA GLY A 140 4.19 4.13 -7.78
C GLY A 140 5.02 3.30 -8.77
N SER A 141 5.91 3.93 -9.50
CA SER A 141 6.63 3.31 -10.63
C SER A 141 7.86 2.50 -10.21
N SER A 142 8.40 2.70 -9.01
CA SER A 142 9.59 1.99 -8.52
C SER A 142 9.29 0.76 -7.66
N LEU A 143 8.03 0.35 -7.55
CA LEU A 143 7.66 -0.79 -6.71
C LEU A 143 8.28 -2.08 -7.26
N GLU A 144 9.02 -2.78 -6.41
CA GLU A 144 9.74 -4.01 -6.72
C GLU A 144 9.07 -5.24 -6.09
N ARG A 145 8.43 -5.05 -4.91
CA ARG A 145 7.91 -6.16 -4.10
C ARG A 145 6.63 -5.82 -3.38
N ILE A 146 5.69 -6.79 -3.38
CA ILE A 146 4.49 -6.81 -2.54
C ILE A 146 4.55 -8.04 -1.63
N GLY A 147 4.57 -7.82 -0.32
CA GLY A 147 4.66 -8.87 0.70
C GLY A 147 3.36 -9.66 0.91
N ASP A 148 3.47 -10.74 1.68
CA ASP A 148 2.36 -11.63 1.99
C ASP A 148 1.16 -10.90 2.58
N ASN A 149 -0.05 -11.29 2.19
CA ASN A 149 -1.32 -10.75 2.70
C ASN A 149 -1.46 -9.21 2.56
N ALA A 150 -0.69 -8.54 1.71
CA ALA A 150 -0.63 -7.09 1.69
C ALA A 150 -2.00 -6.43 1.50
N PHE A 151 -2.88 -6.99 0.68
CA PHE A 151 -4.25 -6.52 0.43
C PHE A 151 -5.32 -7.51 0.87
N ASN A 152 -5.00 -8.39 1.82
CA ASN A 152 -5.97 -9.36 2.34
C ASN A 152 -7.15 -8.64 3.00
N GLY A 153 -8.36 -8.94 2.57
CA GLY A 153 -9.58 -8.34 3.10
C GLY A 153 -9.86 -6.90 2.62
N CYS A 154 -9.20 -6.43 1.58
CA CYS A 154 -9.54 -5.17 0.91
C CYS A 154 -10.82 -5.35 0.08
N ASN A 155 -11.97 -5.39 0.76
CA ASN A 155 -13.24 -5.85 0.20
C ASN A 155 -13.83 -4.95 -0.89
N SER A 156 -13.37 -3.71 -1.00
CA SER A 156 -13.83 -2.72 -1.99
C SER A 156 -12.84 -2.50 -3.13
N LEU A 157 -11.67 -3.15 -3.12
CA LEU A 157 -10.64 -2.97 -4.12
C LEU A 157 -11.04 -3.65 -5.43
N GLU A 158 -11.19 -2.85 -6.50
CA GLU A 158 -11.73 -3.33 -7.76
C GLU A 158 -10.68 -3.83 -8.74
N PHE A 159 -9.48 -3.26 -8.69
CA PHE A 159 -8.36 -3.65 -9.53
C PHE A 159 -7.03 -3.23 -8.91
N VAL A 160 -5.95 -3.88 -9.35
CA VAL A 160 -4.58 -3.52 -8.99
C VAL A 160 -3.71 -3.54 -10.24
N LYS A 161 -2.87 -2.52 -10.38
CA LYS A 161 -1.93 -2.34 -11.50
C LYS A 161 -0.52 -2.14 -10.97
N PRO A 162 0.21 -3.21 -10.70
CA PRO A 162 1.62 -3.11 -10.38
C PRO A 162 2.42 -2.53 -11.56
N PRO A 163 3.49 -1.76 -11.28
CA PRO A 163 4.31 -1.18 -12.33
C PRO A 163 5.16 -2.23 -13.05
N ASP A 164 5.51 -1.93 -14.31
CA ASP A 164 6.53 -2.67 -15.02
C ASP A 164 7.86 -2.61 -14.24
N GLY A 165 8.55 -3.75 -14.10
CA GLY A 165 9.77 -3.83 -13.28
C GLY A 165 9.56 -4.42 -11.89
N MET A 166 8.31 -4.57 -11.42
CA MET A 166 8.03 -5.33 -10.19
C MET A 166 8.50 -6.78 -10.33
N GLN A 167 9.08 -7.36 -9.28
CA GLN A 167 9.75 -8.65 -9.33
C GLN A 167 9.05 -9.74 -8.51
N GLU A 168 8.46 -9.36 -7.37
CA GLU A 168 7.95 -10.33 -6.39
C GLU A 168 6.54 -9.99 -5.91
N ILE A 169 5.67 -11.00 -5.87
CA ILE A 169 4.36 -10.95 -5.23
C ILE A 169 4.28 -12.12 -4.25
N GLY A 170 4.04 -11.80 -2.97
CA GLY A 170 3.96 -12.77 -1.89
C GLY A 170 2.71 -13.65 -1.90
N ILE A 171 2.52 -14.39 -0.81
CA ILE A 171 1.41 -15.35 -0.63
C ILE A 171 0.15 -14.60 -0.20
N ASN A 172 -1.02 -15.04 -0.69
CA ASN A 172 -2.35 -14.56 -0.27
C ASN A 172 -2.54 -13.02 -0.38
N VAL A 173 -1.80 -12.36 -1.28
CA VAL A 173 -1.79 -10.89 -1.37
C VAL A 173 -3.19 -10.33 -1.51
N PHE A 174 -4.06 -10.95 -2.30
CA PHE A 174 -5.44 -10.50 -2.53
C PHE A 174 -6.49 -11.43 -1.92
N ALA A 175 -6.14 -12.23 -0.92
CA ALA A 175 -7.09 -13.09 -0.24
C ALA A 175 -8.25 -12.25 0.33
N ASN A 176 -9.48 -12.77 0.23
CA ASN A 176 -10.70 -12.09 0.70
C ASN A 176 -11.01 -10.72 0.02
N ALA A 177 -10.36 -10.38 -1.08
CA ALA A 177 -10.71 -9.21 -1.90
C ALA A 177 -11.94 -9.52 -2.78
N LYS A 178 -13.14 -9.28 -2.23
CA LYS A 178 -14.42 -9.82 -2.78
C LYS A 178 -14.87 -9.25 -4.12
N VAL A 179 -14.47 -8.02 -4.43
CA VAL A 179 -14.97 -7.29 -5.62
C VAL A 179 -13.91 -7.05 -6.68
N ILE A 180 -12.70 -7.58 -6.49
CA ILE A 180 -11.61 -7.39 -7.43
C ILE A 180 -11.99 -8.01 -8.79
N LYS A 181 -11.90 -7.21 -9.84
CA LYS A 181 -12.30 -7.59 -11.20
C LYS A 181 -11.11 -8.09 -12.02
N TYR A 182 -9.98 -7.41 -11.87
CA TYR A 182 -8.76 -7.81 -12.55
C TYR A 182 -7.50 -7.36 -11.81
N ILE A 183 -6.40 -8.05 -12.08
CA ILE A 183 -5.06 -7.68 -11.67
C ILE A 183 -4.18 -7.68 -12.90
N GLU A 184 -3.51 -6.57 -13.17
CA GLU A 184 -2.46 -6.51 -14.19
C GLU A 184 -1.16 -7.01 -13.56
N ILE A 185 -0.56 -8.07 -14.09
CA ILE A 185 0.71 -8.59 -13.58
C ILE A 185 1.76 -8.46 -14.68
N PRO A 186 2.78 -7.61 -14.48
CA PRO A 186 3.81 -7.40 -15.48
C PRO A 186 4.68 -8.66 -15.68
N ALA A 187 5.22 -8.83 -16.89
CA ALA A 187 6.06 -9.98 -17.23
C ALA A 187 7.37 -10.03 -16.42
N SER A 188 7.77 -8.93 -15.82
CA SER A 188 8.94 -8.85 -14.92
C SER A 188 8.78 -9.60 -13.61
N VAL A 189 7.56 -9.98 -13.22
CA VAL A 189 7.31 -10.75 -11.99
C VAL A 189 7.80 -12.19 -12.19
N THR A 190 8.91 -12.50 -11.53
CA THR A 190 9.55 -13.83 -11.59
C THR A 190 9.27 -14.67 -10.35
N GLU A 191 9.00 -14.01 -9.21
CA GLU A 191 8.68 -14.66 -7.96
C GLU A 191 7.20 -14.41 -7.62
N ILE A 192 6.40 -15.44 -7.83
CA ILE A 192 4.98 -15.44 -7.58
C ILE A 192 4.61 -16.76 -6.91
N THR A 193 4.12 -16.68 -5.68
CA THR A 193 3.69 -17.83 -4.89
C THR A 193 2.23 -17.65 -4.59
N ASP A 194 1.41 -18.65 -4.75
CA ASP A 194 -0.01 -18.78 -4.36
C ASP A 194 -0.79 -17.45 -4.10
N VAL A 195 -0.62 -16.51 -5.02
CA VAL A 195 -1.17 -15.14 -4.95
C VAL A 195 -2.68 -15.14 -5.03
N PHE A 196 -3.23 -16.19 -5.66
CA PHE A 196 -4.59 -16.23 -6.17
C PHE A 196 -5.50 -17.10 -5.31
N TYR A 197 -5.46 -16.95 -4.01
CA TYR A 197 -6.40 -17.65 -3.12
C TYR A 197 -7.86 -17.18 -3.30
N PHE A 198 -8.21 -16.80 -4.56
CA PHE A 198 -9.53 -16.27 -4.92
C PHE A 198 -10.63 -17.34 -4.90
N LYS A 199 -10.31 -18.62 -5.13
CA LYS A 199 -11.32 -19.69 -5.05
C LYS A 199 -11.92 -19.81 -3.66
N ALA A 200 -11.15 -19.56 -2.61
CA ALA A 200 -11.66 -19.51 -1.25
C ALA A 200 -12.35 -18.19 -0.91
N SER A 201 -12.13 -17.14 -1.70
CA SER A 201 -12.67 -15.78 -1.47
C SER A 201 -14.03 -15.55 -2.17
N ASN A 202 -14.63 -16.56 -2.81
CA ASN A 202 -15.87 -16.47 -3.59
C ASN A 202 -15.83 -15.47 -4.76
N ASN A 203 -14.66 -15.25 -5.38
CA ASN A 203 -14.52 -14.41 -6.55
C ASN A 203 -13.87 -15.20 -7.72
N PRO A 204 -14.61 -16.09 -8.39
CA PRO A 204 -14.09 -16.94 -9.46
C PRO A 204 -13.83 -16.20 -10.77
N ASP A 205 -14.36 -14.98 -10.92
CA ASP A 205 -14.37 -14.24 -12.19
C ASP A 205 -13.22 -13.24 -12.33
N VAL A 206 -12.24 -13.28 -11.43
CA VAL A 206 -11.06 -12.39 -11.51
C VAL A 206 -10.27 -12.67 -12.79
N GLU A 207 -9.95 -11.59 -13.51
CA GLU A 207 -9.09 -11.65 -14.68
C GLU A 207 -7.63 -11.35 -14.30
N ILE A 208 -6.70 -12.16 -14.78
CA ILE A 208 -5.27 -11.86 -14.74
C ILE A 208 -4.89 -11.30 -16.11
N ARG A 209 -4.45 -10.05 -16.13
CA ARG A 209 -4.14 -9.29 -17.35
C ARG A 209 -2.66 -9.10 -17.53
N LYS A 210 -2.21 -9.04 -18.80
CA LYS A 210 -0.83 -8.80 -19.25
C LYS A 210 0.22 -9.83 -18.81
N PRO A 211 -0.12 -11.07 -18.46
CA PRO A 211 0.85 -12.01 -17.94
C PRO A 211 1.60 -12.80 -19.03
N LYS A 212 1.45 -12.49 -20.31
CA LYS A 212 1.93 -13.28 -21.45
C LYS A 212 3.40 -13.69 -21.30
N GLY A 213 3.64 -14.99 -21.30
CA GLY A 213 4.98 -15.58 -21.17
C GLY A 213 5.60 -15.48 -19.78
N SER A 214 4.85 -15.00 -18.78
CA SER A 214 5.35 -14.84 -17.41
C SER A 214 5.02 -16.04 -16.52
N LYS A 215 5.67 -16.13 -15.36
CA LYS A 215 5.32 -17.09 -14.31
C LYS A 215 3.87 -16.91 -13.83
N ALA A 216 3.39 -15.68 -13.83
CA ALA A 216 2.00 -15.36 -13.46
C ALA A 216 0.98 -16.02 -14.40
N GLU A 217 1.27 -16.11 -15.70
CA GLU A 217 0.41 -16.80 -16.68
C GLU A 217 0.29 -18.29 -16.35
N GLU A 218 1.42 -18.94 -16.05
CA GLU A 218 1.45 -20.36 -15.68
C GLU A 218 0.63 -20.62 -14.42
N VAL A 219 0.86 -19.83 -13.37
CA VAL A 219 0.17 -19.97 -12.08
C VAL A 219 -1.33 -19.71 -12.24
N ALA A 220 -1.72 -18.64 -12.94
CA ALA A 220 -3.13 -18.30 -13.17
C ALA A 220 -3.86 -19.42 -13.92
N LYS A 221 -3.26 -19.98 -14.98
CA LYS A 221 -3.80 -21.11 -15.73
C LYS A 221 -3.92 -22.37 -14.88
N ALA A 222 -2.90 -22.69 -14.09
CA ALA A 222 -2.92 -23.84 -13.18
C ALA A 222 -4.04 -23.75 -12.14
N MET A 223 -4.40 -22.53 -11.73
CA MET A 223 -5.50 -22.25 -10.80
C MET A 223 -6.87 -22.13 -11.48
N GLY A 224 -6.91 -22.21 -12.82
CA GLY A 224 -8.15 -22.08 -13.60
C GLY A 224 -8.75 -20.68 -13.58
N LEU A 225 -7.91 -19.65 -13.45
CA LEU A 225 -8.32 -18.25 -13.53
C LEU A 225 -8.38 -17.81 -15.00
N LYS A 226 -9.21 -16.79 -15.25
CA LYS A 226 -9.29 -16.17 -16.58
C LYS A 226 -8.04 -15.36 -16.87
N VAL A 227 -7.34 -15.70 -17.95
CA VAL A 227 -6.14 -15.00 -18.41
C VAL A 227 -6.49 -14.18 -19.64
N VAL A 228 -6.13 -12.88 -19.63
CA VAL A 228 -6.31 -11.94 -20.73
C VAL A 228 -4.95 -11.37 -21.11
N ASN A 229 -4.50 -11.71 -22.32
CA ASN A 229 -3.22 -11.24 -22.88
C ASN A 229 -3.57 -10.19 -23.95
N ASP A 230 -3.45 -8.92 -23.60
CA ASP A 230 -3.60 -7.79 -24.53
C ASP A 230 -2.27 -7.43 -25.17
#